data_3c0ff58f2f00d6c60cd8d14150a4d06d
#
_entry.id   3c0ff58f2f00d6c60cd8d14150a4d06d
#
_cell.length_a   1.000
_cell.length_b   1.000
_cell.length_c   1.000
_cell.angle_alpha   90.00
_cell.angle_beta   90.00
_cell.angle_gamma   90.00
#
_symmetry.space_group_name_H-M   'P 1'
#
loop_
_entity.id
_entity.type
_entity.pdbx_description
1 polymer ?
#
loop_
_entity_poly.entity_id
_entity_poly.type
_entity_poly.pdbx_seq_one_letter_code
_entity_poly.pdbx_strand_id
1 'polypeptide(L)'
;MTAAKTLTLWHGTDHDALPIHAGLCLADDEDAAGTYGTQVFEIELDLDGLTVEDVEIDLAAIKRDGEDYPADSARDRTAYLARGVDVITYSDIADRLGGGSKHITYRILSARALARIAS
;
A
#
# COMPACT_ATOMS: atom_id res chain seq x y z
N MET A 1 -0.15 21.00 -20.51
CA MET A 1 -1.09 19.95 -20.02
C MET A 1 -0.38 19.07 -19.02
N THR A 2 -0.96 18.94 -17.84
CA THR A 2 -0.40 18.09 -16.82
C THR A 2 -0.82 16.63 -17.07
N ALA A 3 0.14 15.73 -17.12
CA ALA A 3 -0.17 14.32 -17.22
C ALA A 3 -0.94 13.86 -15.96
N ALA A 4 -1.94 13.02 -16.15
CA ALA A 4 -2.65 12.44 -15.03
C ALA A 4 -1.68 11.59 -14.19
N LYS A 5 -1.72 11.77 -12.87
CA LYS A 5 -0.89 10.98 -11.93
C LYS A 5 -1.68 9.81 -11.36
N THR A 6 -2.44 9.15 -12.21
CA THR A 6 -3.26 8.01 -11.83
C THR A 6 -2.46 6.73 -12.05
N LEU A 7 -2.42 5.89 -11.02
CA LEU A 7 -1.77 4.59 -11.07
C LEU A 7 -2.82 3.49 -10.96
N THR A 8 -2.58 2.40 -11.68
CA THR A 8 -3.36 1.18 -11.50
C THR A 8 -2.65 0.31 -10.47
N LEU A 9 -3.35 0.00 -9.39
CA LEU A 9 -2.84 -0.79 -8.28
C LEU A 9 -3.83 -1.91 -7.95
N TRP A 10 -3.40 -2.89 -7.16
CA TRP A 10 -4.24 -4.05 -6.83
C TRP A 10 -4.22 -4.32 -5.34
N HIS A 11 -5.34 -4.81 -4.82
CA HIS A 11 -5.48 -5.25 -3.44
C HIS A 11 -6.06 -6.65 -3.39
N GLY A 12 -5.35 -7.56 -2.72
CA GLY A 12 -5.81 -8.93 -2.49
C GLY A 12 -6.43 -9.08 -1.11
N THR A 13 -7.59 -9.70 -1.04
CA THR A 13 -8.32 -9.91 0.21
C THR A 13 -9.24 -11.12 0.09
N ASP A 14 -9.64 -11.69 1.22
CA ASP A 14 -10.66 -12.74 1.27
C ASP A 14 -12.08 -12.17 1.45
N HIS A 15 -12.20 -10.86 1.54
CA HIS A 15 -13.50 -10.19 1.64
C HIS A 15 -14.13 -9.95 0.28
N ASP A 16 -15.46 -9.86 0.23
CA ASP A 16 -16.21 -9.62 -1.01
C ASP A 16 -16.14 -8.16 -1.48
N ALA A 17 -15.75 -7.25 -0.61
CA ALA A 17 -15.63 -5.83 -0.92
C ALA A 17 -14.25 -5.31 -0.54
N LEU A 18 -13.79 -4.28 -1.27
CA LEU A 18 -12.53 -3.61 -0.96
C LEU A 18 -12.63 -2.91 0.41
N PRO A 19 -11.75 -3.28 1.36
CA PRO A 19 -11.76 -2.62 2.67
C PRO A 19 -11.11 -1.23 2.57
N ILE A 20 -11.88 -0.17 2.73
CA ILE A 20 -11.39 1.21 2.70
C ILE A 20 -11.12 1.67 4.13
N HIS A 21 -9.83 1.77 4.48
CA HIS A 21 -9.41 2.22 5.82
C HIS A 21 -7.99 2.77 5.77
N ALA A 22 -7.62 3.58 6.76
CA ALA A 22 -6.26 4.09 6.88
C ALA A 22 -5.28 2.92 7.06
N GLY A 23 -4.19 2.96 6.31
CA GLY A 23 -3.20 1.88 6.28
C GLY A 23 -3.47 0.82 5.21
N LEU A 24 -4.48 1.02 4.37
CA LEU A 24 -4.75 0.11 3.25
C LEU A 24 -3.51 -0.06 2.37
N CYS A 25 -3.14 -1.31 2.10
CA CYS A 25 -1.99 -1.65 1.26
C CYS A 25 -2.44 -2.00 -0.14
N LEU A 26 -1.83 -1.35 -1.13
CA LEU A 26 -2.04 -1.64 -2.54
C LEU A 26 -0.70 -2.03 -3.16
N ALA A 27 -0.73 -3.00 -4.08
CA ALA A 27 0.47 -3.46 -4.77
C ALA A 27 0.48 -2.95 -6.21
N ASP A 28 1.65 -2.70 -6.74
CA ASP A 28 1.82 -2.34 -8.16
C ASP A 28 1.88 -3.57 -9.08
N ASP A 29 1.68 -4.76 -8.52
CA ASP A 29 1.73 -6.03 -9.22
C ASP A 29 0.50 -6.86 -8.84
N GLU A 30 -0.31 -7.23 -9.84
CA GLU A 30 -1.53 -8.03 -9.66
C GLU A 30 -1.23 -9.40 -9.04
N ASP A 31 -0.16 -10.05 -9.49
CA ASP A 31 0.23 -11.37 -8.97
C ASP A 31 0.61 -11.30 -7.50
N ALA A 32 1.32 -10.24 -7.09
CA ALA A 32 1.65 -10.01 -5.69
C ALA A 32 0.39 -9.84 -4.85
N ALA A 33 -0.58 -9.06 -5.31
CA ALA A 33 -1.85 -8.89 -4.63
C ALA A 33 -2.60 -10.22 -4.48
N GLY A 34 -2.56 -11.06 -5.50
CA GLY A 34 -3.20 -12.37 -5.52
C GLY A 34 -2.69 -13.35 -4.46
N THR A 35 -1.52 -13.09 -3.85
CA THR A 35 -1.00 -13.93 -2.76
C THR A 35 -1.68 -13.65 -1.43
N TYR A 36 -2.44 -12.57 -1.29
CA TYR A 36 -3.04 -12.15 -0.02
C TYR A 36 -4.51 -12.51 0.13
N GLY A 37 -5.14 -13.10 -0.89
CA GLY A 37 -6.53 -13.51 -0.79
C GLY A 37 -7.09 -14.03 -2.10
N THR A 38 -8.34 -14.51 -2.04
CA THR A 38 -9.03 -15.08 -3.19
C THR A 38 -9.65 -14.02 -4.10
N GLN A 39 -9.82 -12.81 -3.58
CA GLN A 39 -10.35 -11.67 -4.32
C GLN A 39 -9.23 -10.68 -4.59
N VAL A 40 -9.11 -10.21 -5.84
CA VAL A 40 -8.16 -9.18 -6.22
C VAL A 40 -8.94 -8.02 -6.83
N PHE A 41 -8.81 -6.86 -6.21
CA PHE A 41 -9.45 -5.63 -6.69
C PHE A 41 -8.44 -4.80 -7.49
N GLU A 42 -8.78 -4.47 -8.72
CA GLU A 42 -8.04 -3.50 -9.52
C GLU A 42 -8.52 -2.10 -9.12
N ILE A 43 -7.56 -1.22 -8.81
CA ILE A 43 -7.85 0.08 -8.24
C ILE A 43 -7.08 1.13 -9.03
N GLU A 44 -7.73 2.26 -9.31
CA GLU A 44 -7.05 3.44 -9.80
C GLU A 44 -6.90 4.43 -8.65
N LEU A 45 -5.67 4.89 -8.44
CA LEU A 45 -5.33 5.88 -7.42
C LEU A 45 -4.81 7.13 -8.08
N ASP A 46 -5.51 8.24 -7.89
CA ASP A 46 -5.08 9.55 -8.36
C ASP A 46 -4.16 10.18 -7.30
N LEU A 47 -2.89 10.30 -7.63
CA LEU A 47 -1.87 10.88 -6.75
C LEU A 47 -1.75 12.40 -6.86
N ASP A 48 -2.49 13.03 -7.75
CA ASP A 48 -2.37 14.47 -7.96
C ASP A 48 -2.69 15.25 -6.70
N GLY A 49 -1.76 16.12 -6.30
CA GLY A 49 -1.90 16.92 -5.08
C GLY A 49 -1.66 16.17 -3.77
N LEU A 50 -1.33 14.87 -3.83
CA LEU A 50 -0.99 14.09 -2.65
C LEU A 50 0.52 14.09 -2.39
N THR A 51 0.90 14.02 -1.12
CA THR A 51 2.29 13.85 -0.72
C THR A 51 2.60 12.37 -0.57
N VAL A 52 3.54 11.89 -1.38
CA VAL A 52 3.99 10.49 -1.39
C VAL A 52 5.42 10.44 -0.89
N GLU A 53 5.69 9.63 0.12
CA GLU A 53 7.02 9.44 0.66
C GLU A 53 7.47 8.00 0.41
N ASP A 54 8.66 7.84 -0.21
CA ASP A 54 9.27 6.53 -0.40
C ASP A 54 10.08 6.19 0.85
N VAL A 55 9.83 5.02 1.44
CA VAL A 55 10.45 4.58 2.69
C VAL A 55 11.32 3.36 2.41
N GLU A 56 12.58 3.41 2.82
CA GLU A 56 13.43 2.24 2.78
C GLU A 56 13.12 1.33 3.97
N ILE A 57 13.01 0.03 3.70
CA ILE A 57 12.81 -0.97 4.75
C ILE A 57 13.89 -2.04 4.66
N ASP A 58 14.21 -2.63 5.81
CA ASP A 58 15.08 -3.81 5.88
C ASP A 58 14.17 -5.03 6.04
N LEU A 59 13.83 -5.65 4.90
CA LEU A 59 12.97 -6.83 4.90
C LEU A 59 13.54 -7.98 5.70
N ALA A 60 14.86 -8.16 5.67
CA ALA A 60 15.50 -9.23 6.44
C ALA A 60 15.31 -9.02 7.95
N ALA A 61 15.47 -7.78 8.42
CA ALA A 61 15.24 -7.44 9.82
C ALA A 61 13.77 -7.61 10.20
N ILE A 62 12.84 -7.17 9.36
CA ILE A 62 11.41 -7.33 9.59
C ILE A 62 11.04 -8.80 9.75
N LYS A 63 11.50 -9.64 8.85
CA LYS A 63 11.19 -11.08 8.88
C LYS A 63 11.89 -11.82 10.01
N ARG A 64 13.16 -11.46 10.31
CA ARG A 64 13.95 -12.09 11.35
C ARG A 64 13.51 -11.70 12.75
N ASP A 65 13.27 -10.39 12.95
CA ASP A 65 13.06 -9.80 14.27
C ASP A 65 11.58 -9.54 14.58
N GLY A 66 10.69 -9.78 13.63
CA GLY A 66 9.26 -9.53 13.81
C GLY A 66 8.90 -8.06 13.89
N GLU A 67 9.72 -7.19 13.29
CA GLU A 67 9.45 -5.75 13.26
C GLU A 67 8.23 -5.45 12.38
N ASP A 68 7.52 -4.37 12.71
CA ASP A 68 6.37 -3.92 11.94
C ASP A 68 6.80 -3.26 10.63
N TYR A 69 5.97 -3.43 9.60
CA TYR A 69 6.11 -2.64 8.37
C TYR A 69 5.78 -1.17 8.65
N PRO A 70 6.32 -0.23 7.83
CA PRO A 70 6.02 1.19 8.00
C PRO A 70 4.52 1.48 8.00
N ALA A 71 4.07 2.29 8.95
CA ALA A 71 2.66 2.67 9.13
C ALA A 71 1.73 1.52 9.47
N ASP A 72 2.25 0.42 10.00
CA ASP A 72 1.45 -0.73 10.41
C ASP A 72 0.62 -0.42 11.66
N SER A 73 1.19 0.33 12.60
CA SER A 73 0.47 0.77 13.79
C SER A 73 -0.23 2.11 13.57
N ALA A 74 -1.31 2.36 14.33
CA ALA A 74 -1.99 3.65 14.32
C ALA A 74 -1.05 4.78 14.75
N ARG A 75 -0.16 4.51 15.69
CA ARG A 75 0.83 5.48 16.16
C ARG A 75 1.78 5.89 15.04
N ASP A 76 2.27 4.94 14.29
CA ASP A 76 3.19 5.19 13.17
C ASP A 76 2.48 5.95 12.05
N ARG A 77 1.24 5.57 11.71
CA ARG A 77 0.42 6.30 10.73
C ARG A 77 0.21 7.76 11.15
N THR A 78 -0.08 7.99 12.43
CA THR A 78 -0.26 9.33 12.96
C THR A 78 1.00 10.18 12.80
N ALA A 79 2.18 9.60 13.00
CA ALA A 79 3.45 10.30 12.82
C ALA A 79 3.64 10.77 11.36
N TYR A 80 3.34 9.93 10.39
CA TYR A 80 3.40 10.31 8.98
C TYR A 80 2.37 11.40 8.65
N LEU A 81 1.13 11.25 9.10
CA LEU A 81 0.07 12.22 8.85
C LEU A 81 0.40 13.59 9.44
N ALA A 82 1.05 13.63 10.60
CA ALA A 82 1.48 14.88 11.24
C ALA A 82 2.50 15.65 10.39
N ARG A 83 3.26 14.95 9.52
CA ARG A 83 4.18 15.56 8.58
C ARG A 83 3.55 15.89 7.23
N GLY A 84 2.26 15.66 7.08
CA GLY A 84 1.53 15.91 5.84
C GLY A 84 1.68 14.83 4.77
N VAL A 85 2.13 13.63 5.14
CA VAL A 85 2.29 12.52 4.21
C VAL A 85 0.95 11.81 4.01
N ASP A 86 0.53 11.64 2.77
CA ASP A 86 -0.73 11.00 2.41
C ASP A 86 -0.58 9.53 2.10
N VAL A 87 0.53 9.17 1.46
CA VAL A 87 0.81 7.81 0.99
C VAL A 87 2.28 7.53 1.22
N ILE A 88 2.61 6.34 1.70
CA ILE A 88 3.99 5.87 1.70
C ILE A 88 4.16 4.72 0.72
N THR A 89 5.36 4.58 0.18
CA THR A 89 5.72 3.47 -0.70
C THR A 89 6.95 2.77 -0.14
N TYR A 90 7.03 1.47 -0.34
CA TYR A 90 8.23 0.70 -0.02
C TYR A 90 8.30 -0.57 -0.86
N SER A 91 9.52 -1.05 -1.09
CA SER A 91 9.75 -2.33 -1.78
C SER A 91 9.44 -3.48 -0.83
N ASP A 92 8.66 -4.44 -1.30
CA ASP A 92 8.21 -5.56 -0.50
C ASP A 92 8.32 -6.86 -1.30
N ILE A 93 8.18 -7.98 -0.62
CA ILE A 93 8.16 -9.31 -1.24
C ILE A 93 6.89 -10.02 -0.78
N ALA A 94 6.02 -10.34 -1.74
CA ALA A 94 4.83 -11.15 -1.47
C ALA A 94 5.25 -12.62 -1.38
N ASP A 95 5.43 -13.12 -0.18
CA ASP A 95 5.89 -14.48 0.04
C ASP A 95 4.90 -15.34 0.83
N ARG A 96 3.67 -14.89 1.00
CA ARG A 96 2.64 -15.58 1.78
C ARG A 96 2.46 -17.03 1.35
N LEU A 97 2.56 -17.29 0.04
CA LEU A 97 2.46 -18.65 -0.51
C LEU A 97 3.83 -19.23 -0.87
N GLY A 98 4.91 -18.62 -0.37
CA GLY A 98 6.26 -19.10 -0.60
C GLY A 98 6.86 -18.72 -1.96
N GLY A 99 6.20 -17.87 -2.73
CA GLY A 99 6.58 -17.54 -4.10
C GLY A 99 7.58 -16.40 -4.26
N GLY A 100 7.58 -15.42 -3.36
CA GLY A 100 8.55 -14.33 -3.36
C GLY A 100 8.49 -13.36 -4.54
N SER A 101 7.33 -12.76 -4.81
CA SER A 101 7.17 -11.72 -5.84
C SER A 101 7.55 -10.36 -5.30
N LYS A 102 8.58 -9.73 -5.88
CA LYS A 102 8.95 -8.35 -5.54
C LYS A 102 7.95 -7.37 -6.12
N HIS A 103 7.55 -6.39 -5.32
CA HIS A 103 6.62 -5.35 -5.75
C HIS A 103 6.82 -4.09 -4.91
N ILE A 104 6.21 -2.99 -5.35
CA ILE A 104 6.11 -1.77 -4.56
C ILE A 104 4.75 -1.75 -3.88
N THR A 105 4.75 -1.58 -2.57
CA THR A 105 3.53 -1.40 -1.80
C THR A 105 3.24 0.08 -1.64
N TYR A 106 2.00 0.46 -1.93
CA TYR A 106 1.46 1.80 -1.69
C TYR A 106 0.55 1.72 -0.48
N ARG A 107 0.94 2.36 0.61
CA ARG A 107 0.15 2.34 1.83
C ARG A 107 -0.58 3.67 1.98
N ILE A 108 -1.90 3.61 1.99
CA ILE A 108 -2.75 4.80 1.95
C ILE A 108 -3.05 5.24 3.38
N LEU A 109 -2.68 6.46 3.74
CA LEU A 109 -2.72 6.93 5.12
C LEU A 109 -3.83 7.95 5.39
N SER A 110 -3.96 8.96 4.54
CA SER A 110 -4.88 10.07 4.79
C SER A 110 -6.28 9.82 4.25
N ALA A 111 -7.27 10.48 4.86
CA ALA A 111 -8.65 10.41 4.38
C ALA A 111 -8.78 10.95 2.95
N ARG A 112 -8.02 12.00 2.61
CA ARG A 112 -8.07 12.55 1.25
C ARG A 112 -7.45 11.60 0.22
N ALA A 113 -6.44 10.82 0.60
CA ALA A 113 -5.86 9.79 -0.27
C ALA A 113 -6.85 8.64 -0.47
N LEU A 114 -7.52 8.20 0.59
CA LEU A 114 -8.57 7.18 0.48
C LEU A 114 -9.71 7.61 -0.45
N ALA A 115 -10.05 8.90 -0.45
CA ALA A 115 -11.09 9.45 -1.32
C ALA A 115 -10.68 9.47 -2.80
N ARG A 116 -9.40 9.29 -3.11
CA ARG A 116 -8.87 9.24 -4.49
C ARG A 116 -8.89 7.84 -5.09
N ILE A 117 -9.36 6.84 -4.35
CA ILE A 117 -9.43 5.46 -4.81
C ILE A 117 -10.70 5.28 -5.64
N ALA A 118 -10.54 4.74 -6.85
CA ALA A 118 -11.65 4.35 -7.73
C ALA A 118 -11.48 2.89 -8.12
N SER A 119 -12.56 2.16 -8.11
CA SER A 119 -12.54 0.73 -8.47
C SER A 119 -13.56 0.41 -9.54
#